data_b8c71afb9b7afdba75c632833dd07a0a
#
_entry.id   b8c71afb9b7afdba75c632833dd07a0a
#
_cell.length_a   1.000
_cell.length_b   1.000
_cell.length_c   1.000
_cell.angle_alpha   90.00
_cell.angle_beta   90.00
_cell.angle_gamma   90.00
#
_symmetry.space_group_name_H-M   'P 1'
#
loop_
_entity.id
_entity.type
_entity.pdbx_description
1 polymer ?
#
loop_
_entity_poly.entity_id
_entity_poly.type
_entity_poly.pdbx_seq_one_letter_code
_entity_poly.pdbx_strand_id
1 'polypeptide(L)'
;MKTFHKILFTAVAFAIVVTFGFISTASAEYPDKPVRYIIPFGPGGESDITARFQEPFFKEKFGQNLVIEYKPGGGGAVGWAQLNTMKGDGYVIMGTNLPHIIIQPLQKDVGFTTDDITNVYMFHYTPDAICVIDASPFKTVQDLIDFAKKNPGKVIFSGSGKGTANHLAQVNFDGMAGIKTTYVAFKGTGASVTALLGKQVTAEWGYTTVPAKYDGIRMLAVAMEKRHPVFPDVPTFRELGFDLVSGAYRGIAVPKSTPEDIRKKLAGMIDEINHDPAFIKKMEDNGFAMLNAPYGAKVDAFMAKQKKIISQAAKNAGIIK
;
A
#
# COMPACT_ATOMS: atom_id res chain seq x y z
N MET A 1 14.62 -51.90 -59.03
CA MET A 1 14.98 -50.51 -58.84
C MET A 1 13.80 -49.62 -58.45
N LYS A 2 12.60 -49.73 -59.06
CA LYS A 2 11.45 -48.87 -58.70
C LYS A 2 10.88 -49.06 -57.30
N THR A 3 10.97 -50.22 -56.68
CA THR A 3 10.42 -50.51 -55.35
C THR A 3 11.32 -49.98 -54.23
N PHE A 4 12.65 -49.98 -54.45
CA PHE A 4 13.61 -49.47 -53.46
C PHE A 4 13.52 -47.94 -53.27
N HIS A 5 13.22 -47.20 -54.33
CA HIS A 5 13.03 -45.74 -54.29
C HIS A 5 11.76 -45.33 -53.55
N LYS A 6 10.68 -46.11 -53.63
CA LYS A 6 9.44 -45.83 -52.90
C LYS A 6 9.59 -46.03 -51.38
N ILE A 7 10.31 -47.05 -50.95
CA ILE A 7 10.54 -47.29 -49.50
C ILE A 7 11.44 -46.22 -48.89
N LEU A 8 12.47 -45.77 -49.63
CA LEU A 8 13.37 -44.72 -49.17
C LEU A 8 12.67 -43.38 -49.06
N PHE A 9 11.76 -43.04 -49.97
CA PHE A 9 10.98 -41.80 -49.93
C PHE A 9 9.98 -41.79 -48.79
N THR A 10 9.36 -42.92 -48.48
CA THR A 10 8.40 -43.05 -47.33
C THR A 10 9.12 -42.99 -45.99
N ALA A 11 10.31 -43.55 -45.89
CA ALA A 11 11.10 -43.49 -44.65
C ALA A 11 11.63 -42.07 -44.37
N VAL A 12 12.06 -41.33 -45.39
CA VAL A 12 12.51 -39.95 -45.24
C VAL A 12 11.35 -39.00 -44.93
N ALA A 13 10.16 -39.20 -45.52
CA ALA A 13 8.97 -38.41 -45.20
C ALA A 13 8.49 -38.68 -43.76
N PHE A 14 8.57 -39.88 -43.23
CA PHE A 14 8.22 -40.23 -41.87
C PHE A 14 9.22 -39.65 -40.86
N ALA A 15 10.53 -39.66 -41.18
CA ALA A 15 11.56 -39.04 -40.34
C ALA A 15 11.42 -37.53 -40.23
N ILE A 16 10.97 -36.84 -41.27
CA ILE A 16 10.73 -35.38 -41.28
C ILE A 16 9.49 -35.02 -40.44
N VAL A 17 8.44 -35.86 -40.43
CA VAL A 17 7.23 -35.63 -39.63
C VAL A 17 7.49 -35.85 -38.12
N VAL A 18 8.39 -36.78 -37.75
CA VAL A 18 8.74 -37.04 -36.35
C VAL A 18 9.65 -35.95 -35.77
N THR A 19 10.48 -35.26 -36.60
CA THR A 19 11.33 -34.16 -36.13
C THR A 19 10.59 -32.84 -35.96
N PHE A 20 9.43 -32.65 -36.59
CA PHE A 20 8.60 -31.45 -36.39
C PHE A 20 7.69 -31.51 -35.13
N GLY A 21 7.56 -32.67 -34.49
CA GLY A 21 6.65 -32.91 -33.33
C GLY A 21 7.14 -32.44 -31.97
N PHE A 22 8.39 -31.96 -31.84
CA PHE A 22 8.96 -31.53 -30.56
C PHE A 22 9.55 -30.13 -30.58
N ILE A 23 8.87 -29.21 -31.24
CA ILE A 23 9.07 -27.79 -30.88
C ILE A 23 8.24 -27.57 -29.62
N SER A 24 8.79 -28.01 -28.47
CA SER A 24 8.36 -27.46 -27.19
C SER A 24 8.57 -25.96 -27.32
N THR A 25 7.48 -25.20 -27.49
CA THR A 25 7.52 -23.77 -27.24
C THR A 25 7.92 -23.64 -25.77
N ALA A 26 9.22 -23.43 -25.52
CA ALA A 26 9.67 -22.99 -24.22
C ALA A 26 8.89 -21.69 -23.96
N SER A 27 7.79 -21.80 -23.24
CA SER A 27 7.09 -20.61 -22.71
C SER A 27 8.12 -19.89 -21.87
N ALA A 28 8.50 -18.68 -22.28
CA ALA A 28 9.42 -17.88 -21.48
C ALA A 28 8.89 -17.84 -20.05
N GLU A 29 9.78 -18.12 -19.09
CA GLU A 29 9.39 -18.16 -17.69
C GLU A 29 8.91 -16.77 -17.25
N TYR A 30 7.71 -16.71 -16.67
CA TYR A 30 7.15 -15.44 -16.17
C TYR A 30 7.93 -14.99 -14.93
N PRO A 31 8.33 -13.69 -14.85
CA PRO A 31 8.16 -12.62 -15.82
C PRO A 31 9.29 -12.59 -16.87
N ASP A 32 8.93 -12.49 -18.15
CA ASP A 32 9.88 -12.37 -19.29
C ASP A 32 10.11 -10.92 -19.74
N LYS A 33 9.43 -9.97 -19.12
CA LYS A 33 9.52 -8.52 -19.37
C LYS A 33 9.20 -7.72 -18.11
N PRO A 34 9.49 -6.41 -18.08
CA PRO A 34 9.22 -5.56 -16.93
C PRO A 34 7.76 -5.57 -16.49
N VAL A 35 7.53 -5.54 -15.17
CA VAL A 35 6.21 -5.46 -14.54
C VAL A 35 5.92 -4.01 -14.16
N ARG A 36 4.79 -3.47 -14.62
CA ARG A 36 4.32 -2.13 -14.26
C ARG A 36 3.74 -2.15 -12.86
N TYR A 37 4.29 -1.33 -11.97
CA TYR A 37 3.80 -1.17 -10.61
C TYR A 37 3.14 0.19 -10.46
N ILE A 38 1.82 0.21 -10.43
CA ILE A 38 1.03 1.44 -10.34
C ILE A 38 0.79 1.80 -8.89
N ILE A 39 1.21 3.01 -8.52
CA ILE A 39 0.99 3.59 -7.20
C ILE A 39 -0.22 4.55 -7.28
N PRO A 40 -1.31 4.33 -6.52
CA PRO A 40 -2.51 5.18 -6.54
C PRO A 40 -2.35 6.48 -5.75
N PHE A 41 -1.14 6.86 -5.43
CA PHE A 41 -0.74 8.10 -4.73
C PHE A 41 0.40 8.79 -5.47
N GLY A 42 0.74 10.01 -5.05
CA GLY A 42 1.92 10.72 -5.53
C GLY A 42 3.22 10.13 -4.99
N PRO A 43 4.36 10.51 -5.60
CA PRO A 43 5.68 10.08 -5.15
C PRO A 43 6.02 10.57 -3.74
N GLY A 44 6.97 9.90 -3.10
CA GLY A 44 7.50 10.24 -1.77
C GLY A 44 6.68 9.73 -0.59
N GLY A 45 5.51 9.14 -0.81
CA GLY A 45 4.72 8.48 0.24
C GLY A 45 5.10 7.00 0.42
N GLU A 46 4.52 6.36 1.43
CA GLU A 46 4.88 5.00 1.85
C GLU A 46 4.75 3.95 0.74
N SER A 47 3.71 4.05 -0.10
CA SER A 47 3.52 3.11 -1.22
C SER A 47 4.64 3.25 -2.27
N ASP A 48 5.08 4.48 -2.54
CA ASP A 48 6.21 4.74 -3.44
C ASP A 48 7.54 4.25 -2.84
N ILE A 49 7.78 4.56 -1.56
CA ILE A 49 8.99 4.13 -0.85
C ILE A 49 9.09 2.60 -0.88
N THR A 50 8.00 1.91 -0.54
CA THR A 50 7.97 0.44 -0.55
C THR A 50 8.27 -0.12 -1.93
N ALA A 51 7.62 0.40 -2.98
CA ALA A 51 7.84 -0.06 -4.36
C ALA A 51 9.30 0.14 -4.79
N ARG A 52 9.90 1.31 -4.45
CA ARG A 52 11.31 1.59 -4.73
C ARG A 52 12.28 0.72 -3.93
N PHE A 53 11.89 0.29 -2.73
CA PHE A 53 12.69 -0.65 -1.97
C PHE A 53 12.57 -2.07 -2.54
N GLN A 54 11.42 -2.47 -3.07
CA GLN A 54 11.20 -3.76 -3.73
C GLN A 54 11.90 -3.85 -5.10
N GLU A 55 12.02 -2.74 -5.84
CA GLU A 55 12.55 -2.70 -7.21
C GLU A 55 13.92 -3.38 -7.36
N PRO A 56 14.97 -3.06 -6.59
CA PRO A 56 16.28 -3.69 -6.72
C PRO A 56 16.24 -5.20 -6.39
N PHE A 57 15.49 -5.61 -5.37
CA PHE A 57 15.34 -7.03 -5.02
C PHE A 57 14.59 -7.80 -6.11
N PHE A 58 13.55 -7.20 -6.69
CA PHE A 58 12.81 -7.81 -7.78
C PHE A 58 13.70 -8.04 -9.00
N LYS A 59 14.52 -7.05 -9.35
CA LYS A 59 15.49 -7.17 -10.45
C LYS A 59 16.55 -8.22 -10.18
N GLU A 60 17.12 -8.24 -8.98
CA GLU A 60 18.15 -9.18 -8.57
C GLU A 60 17.64 -10.63 -8.61
N LYS A 61 16.44 -10.88 -8.02
CA LYS A 61 15.89 -12.23 -7.87
C LYS A 61 15.25 -12.76 -9.15
N PHE A 62 14.61 -11.91 -9.94
CA PHE A 62 13.77 -12.34 -11.09
C PHE A 62 14.22 -11.79 -12.45
N GLY A 63 15.33 -11.07 -12.50
CA GLY A 63 15.94 -10.57 -13.74
C GLY A 63 15.14 -9.46 -14.45
N GLN A 64 13.99 -9.04 -13.92
CA GLN A 64 13.10 -8.05 -14.53
C GLN A 64 12.95 -6.81 -13.66
N ASN A 65 12.62 -5.67 -14.27
CA ASN A 65 12.41 -4.42 -13.53
C ASN A 65 10.94 -4.29 -13.09
N LEU A 66 10.72 -3.65 -11.93
CA LEU A 66 9.45 -3.01 -11.60
C LEU A 66 9.46 -1.59 -12.18
N VAL A 67 8.51 -1.27 -13.05
CA VAL A 67 8.35 0.08 -13.62
C VAL A 67 7.29 0.82 -12.83
N ILE A 68 7.74 1.76 -11.98
CA ILE A 68 6.85 2.50 -11.07
C ILE A 68 6.14 3.62 -11.83
N GLU A 69 4.81 3.61 -11.77
CA GLU A 69 3.92 4.61 -12.36
C GLU A 69 2.97 5.17 -11.29
N TYR A 70 2.46 6.39 -11.49
CA TYR A 70 1.57 7.02 -10.52
C TYR A 70 0.20 7.32 -11.13
N LYS A 71 -0.87 7.00 -10.37
CA LYS A 71 -2.27 7.38 -10.68
C LYS A 71 -2.94 7.98 -9.45
N PRO A 72 -2.46 9.16 -8.98
CA PRO A 72 -2.96 9.76 -7.76
C PRO A 72 -4.31 10.43 -7.94
N GLY A 73 -5.10 10.48 -6.86
CA GLY A 73 -6.37 11.21 -6.79
C GLY A 73 -7.41 10.48 -5.95
N GLY A 74 -8.31 11.25 -5.32
CA GLY A 74 -9.40 10.72 -4.51
C GLY A 74 -8.96 9.85 -3.34
N GLY A 75 -7.77 10.05 -2.78
CA GLY A 75 -7.22 9.16 -1.74
C GLY A 75 -6.91 7.76 -2.26
N GLY A 76 -6.53 7.63 -3.54
CA GLY A 76 -6.25 6.38 -4.25
C GLY A 76 -7.38 5.90 -5.15
N ALA A 77 -8.62 6.39 -4.97
CA ALA A 77 -9.79 5.92 -5.70
C ALA A 77 -9.65 5.97 -7.22
N VAL A 78 -9.02 7.04 -7.76
CA VAL A 78 -8.79 7.21 -9.20
C VAL A 78 -7.98 6.05 -9.79
N GLY A 79 -6.96 5.59 -9.08
CA GLY A 79 -6.16 4.44 -9.51
C GLY A 79 -6.97 3.15 -9.45
N TRP A 80 -7.59 2.87 -8.31
CA TRP A 80 -8.32 1.61 -8.09
C TRP A 80 -9.52 1.44 -9.02
N ALA A 81 -10.27 2.50 -9.32
CA ALA A 81 -11.38 2.47 -10.29
C ALA A 81 -10.92 2.04 -11.71
N GLN A 82 -9.65 2.25 -12.05
CA GLN A 82 -9.09 1.88 -13.36
C GLN A 82 -8.47 0.48 -13.38
N LEU A 83 -8.27 -0.17 -12.23
CA LEU A 83 -7.53 -1.44 -12.16
C LEU A 83 -8.09 -2.49 -13.13
N ASN A 84 -9.40 -2.70 -13.12
CA ASN A 84 -10.04 -3.74 -13.93
C ASN A 84 -10.24 -3.38 -15.41
N THR A 85 -9.87 -2.15 -15.81
CA THR A 85 -9.78 -1.77 -17.23
C THR A 85 -8.43 -2.11 -17.85
N MET A 86 -7.47 -2.53 -17.03
CA MET A 86 -6.12 -2.87 -17.47
C MET A 86 -6.03 -4.35 -17.86
N LYS A 87 -5.02 -4.69 -18.65
CA LYS A 87 -4.80 -6.07 -19.09
C LYS A 87 -4.37 -6.96 -17.93
N GLY A 88 -5.08 -8.08 -17.75
CA GLY A 88 -4.82 -9.05 -16.70
C GLY A 88 -3.85 -10.15 -17.13
N ASP A 89 -2.71 -9.80 -17.71
CA ASP A 89 -1.67 -10.74 -18.15
C ASP A 89 -0.53 -10.90 -17.12
N GLY A 90 -0.68 -10.31 -15.93
CA GLY A 90 0.31 -10.37 -14.87
C GLY A 90 1.37 -9.25 -14.92
N TYR A 91 1.43 -8.45 -15.99
CA TYR A 91 2.41 -7.37 -16.13
C TYR A 91 1.92 -6.00 -15.63
N VAL A 92 0.80 -6.00 -14.92
CA VAL A 92 0.28 -4.85 -14.19
C VAL A 92 -0.03 -5.28 -12.77
N ILE A 93 0.64 -4.65 -11.80
CA ILE A 93 0.29 -4.70 -10.39
C ILE A 93 -0.04 -3.30 -9.90
N MET A 94 -0.92 -3.19 -8.92
CA MET A 94 -1.30 -1.90 -8.33
C MET A 94 -1.23 -1.97 -6.81
N GLY A 95 -0.64 -0.96 -6.20
CA GLY A 95 -0.62 -0.82 -4.75
C GLY A 95 -2.02 -0.72 -4.16
N THR A 96 -2.29 -1.46 -3.08
CA THR A 96 -3.54 -1.38 -2.33
C THR A 96 -3.31 -0.98 -0.89
N ASN A 97 -4.31 -0.32 -0.31
CA ASN A 97 -4.22 0.24 1.02
C ASN A 97 -5.51 -0.04 1.81
N LEU A 98 -5.37 -0.55 3.05
CA LEU A 98 -6.45 -0.58 4.02
C LEU A 98 -6.22 0.53 5.06
N PRO A 99 -7.27 1.17 5.52
CA PRO A 99 -8.71 0.91 5.30
C PRO A 99 -9.30 1.47 3.99
N HIS A 100 -8.54 2.16 3.15
CA HIS A 100 -8.98 2.98 2.02
C HIS A 100 -9.95 2.26 1.06
N ILE A 101 -9.53 1.10 0.51
CA ILE A 101 -10.33 0.33 -0.46
C ILE A 101 -11.60 -0.30 0.15
N ILE A 102 -11.77 -0.24 1.47
CA ILE A 102 -12.97 -0.69 2.17
C ILE A 102 -13.88 0.51 2.48
N ILE A 103 -13.32 1.58 3.04
CA ILE A 103 -14.12 2.71 3.53
C ILE A 103 -14.66 3.58 2.40
N GLN A 104 -13.86 3.84 1.37
CA GLN A 104 -14.27 4.77 0.31
C GLN A 104 -15.52 4.34 -0.44
N PRO A 105 -15.66 3.06 -0.90
CA PRO A 105 -16.89 2.61 -1.54
C PRO A 105 -18.11 2.52 -0.59
N LEU A 106 -17.88 2.48 0.73
CA LEU A 106 -18.97 2.54 1.72
C LEU A 106 -19.47 3.98 1.97
N GLN A 107 -18.62 4.99 1.72
CA GLN A 107 -18.98 6.41 1.90
C GLN A 107 -19.73 6.98 0.70
N LYS A 108 -19.36 6.57 -0.51
CA LYS A 108 -19.94 7.07 -1.77
C LYS A 108 -19.51 6.20 -2.95
N ASP A 109 -20.15 6.39 -4.10
CA ASP A 109 -19.65 5.83 -5.34
C ASP A 109 -18.26 6.43 -5.69
N VAL A 110 -17.28 5.57 -5.83
CA VAL A 110 -15.89 5.89 -6.16
C VAL A 110 -15.42 5.16 -7.42
N GLY A 111 -16.35 4.55 -8.16
CA GLY A 111 -16.09 3.79 -9.38
C GLY A 111 -15.53 2.38 -9.17
N PHE A 112 -15.54 1.88 -7.95
CA PHE A 112 -15.20 0.48 -7.62
C PHE A 112 -15.86 0.07 -6.30
N THR A 113 -15.98 -1.24 -6.09
CA THR A 113 -16.32 -1.85 -4.80
C THR A 113 -15.08 -2.54 -4.21
N THR A 114 -15.09 -2.81 -2.91
CA THR A 114 -13.99 -3.55 -2.27
C THR A 114 -13.73 -4.90 -2.96
N ASP A 115 -14.80 -5.56 -3.42
CA ASP A 115 -14.75 -6.90 -4.03
C ASP A 115 -14.28 -6.87 -5.50
N ASP A 116 -14.13 -5.69 -6.09
CA ASP A 116 -13.50 -5.50 -7.40
C ASP A 116 -11.97 -5.49 -7.33
N ILE A 117 -11.40 -5.37 -6.14
CA ILE A 117 -9.96 -5.30 -5.94
C ILE A 117 -9.43 -6.70 -5.63
N THR A 118 -8.82 -7.34 -6.63
CA THR A 118 -8.19 -8.66 -6.48
C THR A 118 -6.82 -8.52 -5.82
N ASN A 119 -6.79 -8.55 -4.48
CA ASN A 119 -5.55 -8.49 -3.72
C ASN A 119 -4.75 -9.80 -3.88
N VAL A 120 -3.43 -9.66 -4.02
CA VAL A 120 -2.50 -10.79 -4.21
C VAL A 120 -1.64 -11.01 -2.97
N TYR A 121 -1.21 -9.91 -2.33
CA TYR A 121 -0.28 -9.95 -1.21
C TYR A 121 -0.46 -8.70 -0.33
N MET A 122 -0.32 -8.86 1.00
CA MET A 122 -0.25 -7.76 1.97
C MET A 122 1.11 -7.82 2.67
N PHE A 123 1.95 -6.80 2.56
CA PHE A 123 3.37 -6.89 2.95
C PHE A 123 3.74 -6.13 4.23
N HIS A 124 3.09 -5.01 4.55
CA HIS A 124 3.42 -4.27 5.78
C HIS A 124 2.25 -3.44 6.30
N TYR A 125 2.43 -2.96 7.53
CA TYR A 125 1.57 -2.03 8.22
C TYR A 125 2.38 -0.77 8.57
N THR A 126 1.77 0.40 8.48
CA THR A 126 2.39 1.66 8.89
C THR A 126 1.45 2.36 9.87
N PRO A 127 1.83 2.52 11.13
CA PRO A 127 1.02 3.20 12.14
C PRO A 127 0.80 4.67 11.81
N ASP A 128 -0.39 5.20 12.08
CA ASP A 128 -0.67 6.63 12.03
C ASP A 128 0.06 7.36 13.16
N ALA A 129 0.44 8.61 12.92
CA ALA A 129 1.11 9.47 13.88
C ALA A 129 0.74 10.94 13.67
N ILE A 130 0.72 11.74 14.72
CA ILE A 130 0.71 13.20 14.60
C ILE A 130 2.15 13.68 14.48
N CYS A 131 2.46 14.30 13.35
CA CYS A 131 3.75 14.87 13.03
C CYS A 131 3.69 16.40 12.99
N VAL A 132 4.74 17.05 13.50
CA VAL A 132 4.94 18.49 13.45
C VAL A 132 6.38 18.80 13.07
N ILE A 133 6.63 20.01 12.53
CA ILE A 133 8.00 20.47 12.33
C ILE A 133 8.71 20.67 13.67
N ASP A 134 10.04 20.53 13.73
CA ASP A 134 10.82 20.70 14.96
C ASP A 134 10.62 22.07 15.62
N ALA A 135 10.48 23.12 14.80
CA ALA A 135 10.20 24.49 15.25
C ALA A 135 8.75 24.72 15.73
N SER A 136 7.88 23.69 15.69
CA SER A 136 6.49 23.82 16.14
C SER A 136 6.40 24.25 17.62
N PRO A 137 5.46 25.14 17.97
CA PRO A 137 5.20 25.50 19.37
C PRO A 137 4.61 24.31 20.15
N PHE A 138 3.95 23.37 19.49
CA PHE A 138 3.37 22.18 20.12
C PHE A 138 4.47 21.16 20.42
N LYS A 139 4.75 20.93 21.72
CA LYS A 139 5.75 19.95 22.17
C LYS A 139 5.11 18.60 22.49
N THR A 140 3.83 18.62 22.83
CA THR A 140 3.03 17.45 23.21
C THR A 140 1.69 17.45 22.47
N VAL A 141 1.00 16.31 22.48
CA VAL A 141 -0.40 16.22 22.01
C VAL A 141 -1.32 17.11 22.85
N GLN A 142 -1.04 17.24 24.17
CA GLN A 142 -1.85 18.09 25.06
C GLN A 142 -1.78 19.57 24.67
N ASP A 143 -0.59 20.09 24.29
CA ASP A 143 -0.46 21.47 23.83
C ASP A 143 -1.35 21.75 22.60
N LEU A 144 -1.40 20.76 21.68
CA LEU A 144 -2.23 20.85 20.47
C LEU A 144 -3.72 20.81 20.82
N ILE A 145 -4.13 19.94 21.76
CA ILE A 145 -5.51 19.84 22.25
C ILE A 145 -5.93 21.16 22.91
N ASP A 146 -5.10 21.69 23.81
CA ASP A 146 -5.40 22.94 24.54
C ASP A 146 -5.54 24.13 23.60
N PHE A 147 -4.69 24.18 22.57
CA PHE A 147 -4.81 25.19 21.51
C PHE A 147 -6.10 25.02 20.71
N ALA A 148 -6.41 23.78 20.29
CA ALA A 148 -7.61 23.49 19.49
C ALA A 148 -8.90 23.79 20.25
N LYS A 149 -8.96 23.52 21.55
CA LYS A 149 -10.11 23.88 22.42
C LYS A 149 -10.34 25.38 22.49
N LYS A 150 -9.25 26.17 22.59
CA LYS A 150 -9.32 27.64 22.61
C LYS A 150 -9.59 28.24 21.24
N ASN A 151 -9.21 27.54 20.16
CA ASN A 151 -9.26 28.01 18.80
C ASN A 151 -9.87 26.96 17.86
N PRO A 152 -11.18 26.67 17.93
CA PRO A 152 -11.81 25.63 17.11
C PRO A 152 -11.58 25.84 15.62
N GLY A 153 -11.13 24.80 14.93
CA GLY A 153 -10.83 24.79 13.50
C GLY A 153 -9.51 25.43 13.09
N LYS A 154 -8.73 26.01 14.03
CA LYS A 154 -7.45 26.67 13.72
C LYS A 154 -6.26 25.72 13.66
N VAL A 155 -6.35 24.55 14.27
CA VAL A 155 -5.39 23.46 14.01
C VAL A 155 -5.73 22.87 12.64
N ILE A 156 -4.79 23.02 11.70
CA ILE A 156 -4.93 22.53 10.33
C ILE A 156 -4.04 21.31 10.20
N PHE A 157 -4.66 20.12 10.06
CA PHE A 157 -3.97 18.89 9.73
C PHE A 157 -3.90 18.68 8.22
N SER A 158 -2.75 18.26 7.72
CA SER A 158 -2.62 17.66 6.40
C SER A 158 -2.69 16.13 6.49
N GLY A 159 -2.86 15.46 5.36
CA GLY A 159 -2.75 14.01 5.21
C GLY A 159 -2.94 13.54 3.78
N SER A 160 -2.83 12.25 3.56
CA SER A 160 -2.71 11.63 2.25
C SER A 160 -3.98 11.59 1.40
N GLY A 161 -5.10 12.15 1.88
CA GLY A 161 -6.36 12.22 1.15
C GLY A 161 -7.59 11.99 2.03
N LYS A 162 -8.79 12.27 1.51
CA LYS A 162 -10.04 11.95 2.19
C LYS A 162 -10.33 10.45 2.08
N GLY A 163 -10.90 9.84 3.14
CA GLY A 163 -11.18 8.40 3.20
C GLY A 163 -9.92 7.54 3.30
N THR A 164 -8.79 8.11 3.73
CA THR A 164 -7.53 7.42 4.02
C THR A 164 -7.41 7.13 5.51
N ALA A 165 -6.41 6.32 5.93
CA ALA A 165 -6.16 6.06 7.35
C ALA A 165 -5.95 7.37 8.13
N ASN A 166 -5.12 8.27 7.62
CA ASN A 166 -4.85 9.57 8.24
C ASN A 166 -6.11 10.41 8.49
N HIS A 167 -7.03 10.45 7.51
CA HIS A 167 -8.29 11.18 7.67
C HIS A 167 -9.19 10.54 8.72
N LEU A 168 -9.24 9.20 8.77
CA LEU A 168 -10.01 8.49 9.79
C LEU A 168 -9.40 8.66 11.18
N ALA A 169 -8.08 8.62 11.29
CA ALA A 169 -7.37 8.87 12.54
C ALA A 169 -7.66 10.27 13.07
N GLN A 170 -7.66 11.30 12.20
CA GLN A 170 -8.02 12.66 12.58
C GLN A 170 -9.46 12.76 13.10
N VAL A 171 -10.44 12.19 12.38
CA VAL A 171 -11.85 12.22 12.81
C VAL A 171 -12.05 11.54 14.15
N ASN A 172 -11.46 10.36 14.35
CA ASN A 172 -11.55 9.61 15.60
C ASN A 172 -10.90 10.38 16.76
N PHE A 173 -9.70 10.92 16.52
CA PHE A 173 -8.98 11.71 17.53
C PHE A 173 -9.75 12.98 17.92
N ASP A 174 -10.28 13.72 16.98
CA ASP A 174 -11.10 14.91 17.24
C ASP A 174 -12.29 14.56 18.15
N GLY A 175 -12.97 13.44 17.86
CA GLY A 175 -14.09 12.95 18.66
C GLY A 175 -13.67 12.55 20.09
N MET A 176 -12.56 11.82 20.24
CA MET A 176 -12.05 11.38 21.54
C MET A 176 -11.55 12.56 22.39
N ALA A 177 -10.87 13.53 21.77
CA ALA A 177 -10.30 14.69 22.47
C ALA A 177 -11.32 15.83 22.70
N GLY A 178 -12.51 15.74 22.11
CA GLY A 178 -13.53 16.79 22.18
C GLY A 178 -13.06 18.10 21.55
N ILE A 179 -12.37 18.03 20.41
CA ILE A 179 -11.82 19.19 19.69
C ILE A 179 -12.39 19.27 18.29
N LYS A 180 -12.19 20.42 17.65
CA LYS A 180 -12.54 20.66 16.25
C LYS A 180 -11.29 21.12 15.52
N THR A 181 -10.80 20.31 14.57
CA THR A 181 -9.67 20.64 13.69
C THR A 181 -10.11 20.75 12.24
N THR A 182 -9.23 21.20 11.36
CA THR A 182 -9.46 21.26 9.91
C THR A 182 -8.55 20.27 9.23
N TYR A 183 -9.09 19.46 8.30
CA TYR A 183 -8.30 18.50 7.51
C TYR A 183 -8.13 18.98 6.06
N VAL A 184 -6.88 19.11 5.62
CA VAL A 184 -6.51 19.41 4.23
C VAL A 184 -5.95 18.15 3.56
N ALA A 185 -6.66 17.66 2.56
CA ALA A 185 -6.32 16.46 1.84
C ALA A 185 -5.32 16.73 0.71
N PHE A 186 -4.21 16.02 0.69
CA PHE A 186 -3.21 16.05 -0.38
C PHE A 186 -3.27 14.79 -1.26
N LYS A 187 -2.49 14.75 -2.35
CA LYS A 187 -2.43 13.60 -3.29
C LYS A 187 -1.49 12.48 -2.80
N GLY A 188 -1.29 12.36 -1.50
CA GLY A 188 -0.40 11.40 -0.85
C GLY A 188 0.46 12.06 0.23
N THR A 189 1.13 11.24 1.05
CA THR A 189 1.94 11.69 2.20
C THR A 189 3.09 12.60 1.76
N GLY A 190 3.77 12.32 0.64
CA GLY A 190 4.86 13.19 0.18
C GLY A 190 4.45 14.64 -0.03
N ALA A 191 3.29 14.89 -0.66
CA ALA A 191 2.76 16.24 -0.83
C ALA A 191 2.28 16.86 0.50
N SER A 192 1.74 16.03 1.41
CA SER A 192 1.34 16.44 2.75
C SER A 192 2.54 16.91 3.59
N VAL A 193 3.62 16.14 3.59
CA VAL A 193 4.90 16.48 4.23
C VAL A 193 5.49 17.78 3.68
N THR A 194 5.45 17.96 2.36
CA THR A 194 5.93 19.22 1.74
C THR A 194 5.15 20.43 2.25
N ALA A 195 3.85 20.30 2.42
CA ALA A 195 3.01 21.36 2.98
C ALA A 195 3.32 21.62 4.48
N LEU A 196 3.62 20.57 5.25
CA LEU A 196 4.02 20.68 6.64
C LEU A 196 5.36 21.42 6.78
N LEU A 197 6.40 20.98 6.03
CA LEU A 197 7.71 21.65 6.01
C LEU A 197 7.62 23.09 5.52
N GLY A 198 6.75 23.35 4.55
CA GLY A 198 6.44 24.69 4.05
C GLY A 198 5.58 25.54 4.98
N LYS A 199 5.22 25.04 6.18
CA LYS A 199 4.41 25.73 7.20
C LYS A 199 3.01 26.16 6.67
N GLN A 200 2.50 25.48 5.65
CA GLN A 200 1.15 25.72 5.11
C GLN A 200 0.07 25.08 5.99
N VAL A 201 0.44 24.15 6.83
CA VAL A 201 -0.43 23.45 7.79
C VAL A 201 0.22 23.44 9.17
N THR A 202 -0.59 23.22 10.21
CA THR A 202 -0.14 23.22 11.61
C THR A 202 0.58 21.94 11.99
N ALA A 203 0.03 20.80 11.53
CA ALA A 203 0.49 19.45 11.82
C ALA A 203 0.07 18.52 10.67
N GLU A 204 0.58 17.32 10.69
CA GLU A 204 0.20 16.26 9.75
C GLU A 204 -0.31 15.04 10.52
N TRP A 205 -1.44 14.50 10.10
CA TRP A 205 -1.73 13.10 10.32
C TRP A 205 -0.95 12.31 9.28
N GLY A 206 0.25 11.90 9.67
CA GLY A 206 1.18 11.13 8.85
C GLY A 206 1.33 9.71 9.39
N TYR A 207 2.51 9.16 9.19
CA TYR A 207 2.89 7.82 9.60
C TYR A 207 4.24 7.83 10.31
N THR A 208 4.60 6.74 10.98
CA THR A 208 5.93 6.55 11.61
C THR A 208 7.10 6.68 10.61
N THR A 209 6.84 6.48 9.33
CA THR A 209 7.81 6.66 8.24
C THR A 209 8.18 8.11 7.95
N VAL A 210 7.36 9.07 8.36
CA VAL A 210 7.60 10.50 8.05
C VAL A 210 8.86 11.01 8.74
N PRO A 211 9.03 10.95 10.06
CA PRO A 211 10.27 11.39 10.70
C PRO A 211 11.46 10.45 10.46
N ALA A 212 11.23 9.20 10.05
CA ALA A 212 12.30 8.30 9.64
C ALA A 212 12.97 8.73 8.32
N LYS A 213 12.23 9.46 7.47
CA LYS A 213 12.67 9.85 6.13
C LYS A 213 12.96 11.33 5.97
N TYR A 214 12.24 12.19 6.69
CA TYR A 214 12.30 13.63 6.49
C TYR A 214 12.85 14.32 7.72
N ASP A 215 14.00 14.97 7.58
CA ASP A 215 14.61 15.80 8.62
C ASP A 215 13.71 17.01 8.95
N GLY A 216 13.82 17.50 10.18
CA GLY A 216 13.09 18.66 10.64
C GLY A 216 11.64 18.38 11.03
N ILE A 217 11.26 17.10 11.15
CA ILE A 217 9.93 16.65 11.58
C ILE A 217 10.06 15.70 12.77
N ARG A 218 9.20 15.86 13.77
CA ARG A 218 9.08 14.96 14.91
C ARG A 218 7.64 14.52 15.12
N MET A 219 7.44 13.37 15.76
CA MET A 219 6.14 12.89 16.18
C MET A 219 5.77 13.41 17.56
N LEU A 220 4.48 13.72 17.76
CA LEU A 220 3.92 14.00 19.09
C LEU A 220 3.36 12.75 19.74
N ALA A 221 2.78 11.84 18.98
CA ALA A 221 2.30 10.52 19.41
C ALA A 221 2.13 9.58 18.22
N VAL A 222 2.12 8.28 18.52
CA VAL A 222 1.92 7.19 17.57
C VAL A 222 0.68 6.36 17.92
N ALA A 223 -0.08 5.94 16.90
CA ALA A 223 -1.33 5.18 17.07
C ALA A 223 -1.04 3.66 17.11
N MET A 224 -0.29 3.23 18.12
CA MET A 224 0.11 1.84 18.36
C MET A 224 -0.29 1.37 19.76
N GLU A 225 -0.32 0.06 19.97
CA GLU A 225 -0.53 -0.54 21.29
C GLU A 225 0.66 -0.33 22.24
N LYS A 226 1.86 -0.32 21.66
CA LYS A 226 3.14 -0.10 22.36
C LYS A 226 3.95 0.92 21.57
N ARG A 227 4.93 1.56 22.19
CA ARG A 227 5.83 2.50 21.52
C ARG A 227 6.57 1.84 20.37
N HIS A 228 6.82 2.63 19.34
CA HIS A 228 7.53 2.14 18.14
C HIS A 228 9.01 1.86 18.48
N PRO A 229 9.58 0.71 18.08
CA PRO A 229 10.96 0.35 18.44
C PRO A 229 12.02 1.37 17.99
N VAL A 230 11.83 1.99 16.83
CA VAL A 230 12.73 3.02 16.29
C VAL A 230 12.55 4.38 16.97
N PHE A 231 11.39 4.60 17.61
CA PHE A 231 11.03 5.87 18.26
C PHE A 231 10.57 5.62 19.70
N PRO A 232 11.45 5.08 20.58
CA PRO A 232 11.05 4.65 21.93
C PRO A 232 10.62 5.80 22.85
N ASP A 233 11.01 7.03 22.55
CA ASP A 233 10.66 8.22 23.33
C ASP A 233 9.29 8.81 22.94
N VAL A 234 8.71 8.39 21.81
CA VAL A 234 7.41 8.87 21.35
C VAL A 234 6.30 8.10 22.05
N PRO A 235 5.40 8.77 22.80
CA PRO A 235 4.29 8.09 23.48
C PRO A 235 3.26 7.55 22.50
N THR A 236 2.56 6.49 22.88
CA THR A 236 1.36 6.05 22.20
C THR A 236 0.17 6.92 22.57
N PHE A 237 -0.87 6.98 21.73
CA PHE A 237 -2.12 7.63 22.11
C PHE A 237 -2.77 6.98 23.35
N ARG A 238 -2.61 5.65 23.52
CA ARG A 238 -3.10 4.93 24.71
C ARG A 238 -2.44 5.41 25.99
N GLU A 239 -1.13 5.64 25.99
CA GLU A 239 -0.41 6.21 27.14
C GLU A 239 -0.90 7.63 27.49
N LEU A 240 -1.45 8.35 26.49
CA LEU A 240 -2.03 9.69 26.64
C LEU A 240 -3.54 9.66 26.97
N GLY A 241 -4.13 8.48 27.18
CA GLY A 241 -5.54 8.31 27.54
C GLY A 241 -6.52 8.20 26.37
N PHE A 242 -6.02 8.09 25.14
CA PHE A 242 -6.86 7.91 23.94
C PHE A 242 -6.73 6.47 23.42
N ASP A 243 -7.83 5.72 23.39
CA ASP A 243 -7.83 4.35 22.82
C ASP A 243 -7.79 4.38 21.29
N LEU A 244 -6.71 4.92 20.74
CA LEU A 244 -6.48 5.06 19.32
C LEU A 244 -5.31 4.17 18.87
N VAL A 245 -5.65 3.10 18.16
CA VAL A 245 -4.69 2.26 17.42
C VAL A 245 -5.15 2.25 15.97
N SER A 246 -4.38 2.82 15.09
CA SER A 246 -4.73 2.96 13.68
C SER A 246 -3.49 3.06 12.78
N GLY A 247 -3.70 2.82 11.50
CA GLY A 247 -2.66 2.87 10.49
C GLY A 247 -3.13 2.28 9.16
N ALA A 248 -2.21 2.13 8.24
CA ALA A 248 -2.50 1.61 6.93
C ALA A 248 -1.76 0.29 6.65
N TYR A 249 -2.51 -0.75 6.28
CA TYR A 249 -1.94 -1.94 5.64
C TYR A 249 -1.66 -1.63 4.18
N ARG A 250 -0.60 -2.22 3.64
CA ARG A 250 -0.24 -2.08 2.23
C ARG A 250 0.02 -3.43 1.59
N GLY A 251 -0.41 -3.54 0.34
CA GLY A 251 -0.28 -4.72 -0.46
C GLY A 251 -0.31 -4.40 -1.94
N ILE A 252 -0.45 -5.43 -2.74
CA ILE A 252 -0.66 -5.32 -4.18
C ILE A 252 -1.93 -6.06 -4.61
N ALA A 253 -2.55 -5.53 -5.65
CA ALA A 253 -3.63 -6.16 -6.39
C ALA A 253 -3.31 -6.22 -7.88
N VAL A 254 -4.09 -7.02 -8.59
CA VAL A 254 -4.04 -7.19 -10.04
C VAL A 254 -5.42 -7.01 -10.64
N PRO A 255 -5.54 -6.75 -11.96
CA PRO A 255 -6.83 -6.82 -12.66
C PRO A 255 -7.54 -8.15 -12.39
N LYS A 256 -8.86 -8.13 -12.22
CA LYS A 256 -9.67 -9.31 -11.90
C LYS A 256 -9.53 -10.44 -12.94
N SER A 257 -9.23 -10.09 -14.17
CA SER A 257 -8.98 -11.03 -15.28
C SER A 257 -7.62 -11.73 -15.23
N THR A 258 -6.74 -11.40 -14.25
CA THR A 258 -5.42 -12.05 -14.14
C THR A 258 -5.59 -13.52 -13.73
N PRO A 259 -5.01 -14.50 -14.49
CA PRO A 259 -5.10 -15.92 -14.19
C PRO A 259 -4.56 -16.27 -12.80
N GLU A 260 -5.13 -17.29 -12.19
CA GLU A 260 -4.80 -17.68 -10.81
C GLU A 260 -3.34 -18.15 -10.64
N ASP A 261 -2.81 -18.87 -11.63
CA ASP A 261 -1.41 -19.31 -11.62
C ASP A 261 -0.43 -18.12 -11.66
N ILE A 262 -0.75 -17.08 -12.42
CA ILE A 262 0.01 -15.81 -12.45
C ILE A 262 -0.09 -15.08 -11.11
N ARG A 263 -1.29 -15.03 -10.51
CA ARG A 263 -1.47 -14.44 -9.18
C ARG A 263 -0.64 -15.15 -8.12
N LYS A 264 -0.59 -16.49 -8.15
CA LYS A 264 0.24 -17.30 -7.25
C LYS A 264 1.74 -17.06 -7.45
N LYS A 265 2.20 -16.96 -8.72
CA LYS A 265 3.60 -16.63 -9.04
C LYS A 265 3.98 -15.24 -8.51
N LEU A 266 3.17 -14.23 -8.79
CA LEU A 266 3.37 -12.88 -8.25
C LEU A 266 3.41 -12.87 -6.71
N ALA A 267 2.48 -13.56 -6.07
CA ALA A 267 2.45 -13.67 -4.61
C ALA A 267 3.75 -14.28 -4.08
N GLY A 268 4.22 -15.39 -4.67
CA GLY A 268 5.48 -16.04 -4.29
C GLY A 268 6.70 -15.13 -4.46
N MET A 269 6.76 -14.38 -5.57
CA MET A 269 7.86 -13.45 -5.84
C MET A 269 7.91 -12.30 -4.81
N ILE A 270 6.77 -11.73 -4.47
CA ILE A 270 6.70 -10.68 -3.44
C ILE A 270 6.97 -11.26 -2.05
N ASP A 271 6.50 -12.48 -1.78
CA ASP A 271 6.77 -13.19 -0.53
C ASP A 271 8.28 -13.43 -0.32
N GLU A 272 8.99 -13.83 -1.37
CA GLU A 272 10.44 -14.02 -1.33
C GLU A 272 11.19 -12.71 -1.01
N ILE A 273 10.77 -11.58 -1.60
CA ILE A 273 11.32 -10.26 -1.26
C ILE A 273 10.98 -9.91 0.18
N ASN A 274 9.73 -10.12 0.60
CA ASN A 274 9.22 -9.71 1.91
C ASN A 274 9.85 -10.48 3.08
N HIS A 275 10.40 -11.67 2.81
CA HIS A 275 11.16 -12.50 3.76
C HIS A 275 12.68 -12.35 3.64
N ASP A 276 13.18 -11.53 2.72
CA ASP A 276 14.60 -11.26 2.61
C ASP A 276 15.08 -10.42 3.81
N PRO A 277 16.07 -10.90 4.60
CA PRO A 277 16.52 -10.18 5.80
C PRO A 277 17.01 -8.75 5.54
N ALA A 278 17.64 -8.51 4.38
CA ALA A 278 18.11 -7.18 4.01
C ALA A 278 16.94 -6.25 3.68
N PHE A 279 15.89 -6.78 3.03
CA PHE A 279 14.67 -6.03 2.77
C PHE A 279 13.92 -5.71 4.07
N ILE A 280 13.73 -6.71 4.96
CA ILE A 280 13.08 -6.51 6.27
C ILE A 280 13.80 -5.42 7.05
N LYS A 281 15.14 -5.54 7.20
CA LYS A 281 15.94 -4.53 7.90
C LYS A 281 15.77 -3.13 7.29
N LYS A 282 15.82 -3.04 5.95
CA LYS A 282 15.62 -1.77 5.24
C LYS A 282 14.26 -1.15 5.51
N MET A 283 13.21 -1.95 5.56
CA MET A 283 11.85 -1.50 5.85
C MET A 283 11.72 -1.03 7.31
N GLU A 284 12.16 -1.83 8.26
CA GLU A 284 12.09 -1.53 9.70
C GLU A 284 12.90 -0.28 10.06
N ASP A 285 14.13 -0.13 9.55
CA ASP A 285 14.96 1.07 9.73
C ASP A 285 14.25 2.35 9.21
N ASN A 286 13.31 2.21 8.29
CA ASN A 286 12.51 3.31 7.74
C ASN A 286 11.11 3.43 8.36
N GLY A 287 10.88 2.82 9.53
CA GLY A 287 9.67 2.98 10.32
C GLY A 287 8.45 2.17 9.83
N PHE A 288 8.65 1.17 8.97
CA PHE A 288 7.62 0.24 8.54
C PHE A 288 7.54 -0.96 9.48
N ALA A 289 6.33 -1.42 9.81
CA ALA A 289 6.12 -2.67 10.52
C ALA A 289 5.85 -3.79 9.53
N MET A 290 6.80 -4.73 9.41
CA MET A 290 6.64 -5.86 8.50
C MET A 290 5.55 -6.82 8.99
N LEU A 291 4.77 -7.38 8.08
CA LEU A 291 3.76 -8.38 8.37
C LEU A 291 4.31 -9.77 8.09
N ASN A 292 3.87 -10.73 8.90
CA ASN A 292 3.91 -12.13 8.50
C ASN A 292 2.78 -12.33 7.46
N ALA A 293 3.13 -12.09 6.22
CA ALA A 293 2.21 -11.61 5.19
C ALA A 293 1.18 -12.67 4.76
N PRO A 294 -0.11 -12.36 4.75
CA PRO A 294 -1.12 -13.21 4.14
C PRO A 294 -1.04 -13.16 2.61
N TYR A 295 -0.91 -14.32 1.96
CA TYR A 295 -0.96 -14.46 0.50
C TYR A 295 -1.77 -15.70 0.09
N GLY A 296 -2.13 -15.79 -1.19
CA GLY A 296 -3.00 -16.85 -1.69
C GLY A 296 -4.35 -16.85 -0.96
N ALA A 297 -4.87 -17.99 -0.59
CA ALA A 297 -6.15 -18.12 0.14
C ALA A 297 -6.14 -17.39 1.50
N LYS A 298 -4.96 -17.15 2.11
CA LYS A 298 -4.85 -16.40 3.36
C LYS A 298 -5.12 -14.91 3.15
N VAL A 299 -4.82 -14.34 1.99
CA VAL A 299 -5.12 -12.91 1.71
C VAL A 299 -6.62 -12.70 1.63
N ASP A 300 -7.39 -13.62 1.05
CA ASP A 300 -8.84 -13.51 0.98
C ASP A 300 -9.47 -13.57 2.37
N ALA A 301 -9.03 -14.50 3.23
CA ALA A 301 -9.47 -14.58 4.62
C ALA A 301 -9.09 -13.32 5.42
N PHE A 302 -7.90 -12.78 5.21
CA PHE A 302 -7.46 -11.53 5.82
C PHE A 302 -8.35 -10.37 5.37
N MET A 303 -8.61 -10.23 4.07
CA MET A 303 -9.47 -9.18 3.51
C MET A 303 -10.90 -9.25 4.05
N ALA A 304 -11.49 -10.46 4.13
CA ALA A 304 -12.82 -10.66 4.70
C ALA A 304 -12.86 -10.22 6.18
N LYS A 305 -11.85 -10.59 6.98
CA LYS A 305 -11.71 -10.15 8.36
C LYS A 305 -11.59 -8.63 8.48
N GLN A 306 -10.72 -8.01 7.68
CA GLN A 306 -10.51 -6.57 7.70
C GLN A 306 -11.76 -5.81 7.25
N LYS A 307 -12.47 -6.28 6.21
CA LYS A 307 -13.73 -5.69 5.76
C LYS A 307 -14.74 -5.62 6.91
N LYS A 308 -14.89 -6.70 7.69
CA LYS A 308 -15.79 -6.72 8.86
C LYS A 308 -15.35 -5.74 9.96
N ILE A 309 -14.09 -5.77 10.36
CA ILE A 309 -13.54 -4.92 11.43
C ILE A 309 -13.64 -3.44 11.06
N ILE A 310 -13.13 -3.08 9.87
CA ILE A 310 -13.07 -1.69 9.41
C ILE A 310 -14.47 -1.12 9.19
N SER A 311 -15.39 -1.88 8.58
CA SER A 311 -16.77 -1.42 8.40
C SER A 311 -17.48 -1.19 9.72
N GLN A 312 -17.29 -2.06 10.72
CA GLN A 312 -17.89 -1.88 12.04
C GLN A 312 -17.30 -0.66 12.75
N ALA A 313 -15.97 -0.50 12.70
CA ALA A 313 -15.30 0.67 13.30
C ALA A 313 -15.79 1.98 12.65
N ALA A 314 -15.95 2.01 11.32
CA ALA A 314 -16.44 3.17 10.60
C ALA A 314 -17.89 3.52 10.94
N LYS A 315 -18.76 2.52 11.16
CA LYS A 315 -20.14 2.73 11.66
C LYS A 315 -20.14 3.33 13.06
N ASN A 316 -19.37 2.73 13.98
CA ASN A 316 -19.28 3.19 15.35
C ASN A 316 -18.76 4.64 15.44
N ALA A 317 -17.88 5.05 14.55
CA ALA A 317 -17.36 6.41 14.44
C ALA A 317 -18.28 7.38 13.65
N GLY A 318 -19.43 6.91 13.15
CA GLY A 318 -20.34 7.74 12.34
C GLY A 318 -19.79 8.15 10.97
N ILE A 319 -18.73 7.48 10.49
CA ILE A 319 -18.06 7.75 9.21
C ILE A 319 -18.87 7.21 8.04
N ILE A 320 -19.59 6.14 8.26
CA ILE A 320 -20.56 5.53 7.34
C ILE A 320 -21.89 5.28 8.08
N LYS A 321 -22.99 5.20 7.32
CA LYS A 321 -24.33 4.90 7.86
C LYS A 321 -24.52 3.41 8.15
#